data_e6d1c77b160b918cbdf2c04df3d433dd
#
_entry.id   e6d1c77b160b918cbdf2c04df3d433dd
#
_cell.length_a   1.000
_cell.length_b   1.000
_cell.length_c   1.000
_cell.angle_alpha   90.00
_cell.angle_beta   90.00
_cell.angle_gamma   90.00
#
_symmetry.space_group_name_H-M   'P 1'
#
loop_
_entity.id
_entity.type
_entity.pdbx_description
1 polymer ?
#
loop_
_entity_poly.entity_id
_entity_poly.type
_entity_poly.pdbx_seq_one_letter_code
_entity_poly.pdbx_strand_id
1 'polypeptide(L)'
;MNAPQMNFRTRKWVKPEDLNPNGTLFGGSLLRWIDEEAAVYVIDQLGNSRVVTKYMSEINFVSSARQGDIIELGISATQFGRTSITLRCEVRNVVTHKSILTIDKIVFVNMGPDDLPLAHGRSEINAGGMPA
;
A
#
# COMPACT_ATOMS: atom_id res chain seq x y z
N MET A 1 -8.23 21.38 8.02
CA MET A 1 -8.87 20.23 7.35
C MET A 1 -8.14 18.96 7.75
N ASN A 2 -8.87 17.96 8.19
CA ASN A 2 -8.27 16.70 8.60
C ASN A 2 -7.86 15.88 7.38
N ALA A 3 -6.73 15.20 7.49
CA ALA A 3 -6.36 14.23 6.48
C ALA A 3 -7.44 13.13 6.39
N PRO A 4 -7.67 12.55 5.19
CA PRO A 4 -8.58 11.42 5.10
C PRO A 4 -8.15 10.32 6.08
N GLN A 5 -9.11 9.74 6.76
CA GLN A 5 -8.84 8.64 7.67
C GLN A 5 -8.32 7.43 6.87
N MET A 6 -7.24 6.83 7.38
CA MET A 6 -6.65 5.65 6.77
C MET A 6 -7.63 4.47 6.86
N ASN A 7 -7.82 3.80 5.74
CA ASN A 7 -8.69 2.64 5.65
C ASN A 7 -7.85 1.37 5.60
N PHE A 8 -7.92 0.57 6.67
CA PHE A 8 -7.18 -0.69 6.78
C PHE A 8 -8.07 -1.82 6.27
N ARG A 9 -7.86 -2.20 5.01
CA ARG A 9 -8.71 -3.20 4.35
C ARG A 9 -8.12 -4.60 4.34
N THR A 10 -6.82 -4.73 4.51
CA THR A 10 -6.13 -6.01 4.37
C THR A 10 -5.46 -6.39 5.67
N ARG A 11 -5.67 -7.64 6.06
CA ARG A 11 -5.06 -8.23 7.23
C ARG A 11 -4.19 -9.40 6.83
N LYS A 12 -3.06 -9.55 7.52
CA LYS A 12 -2.12 -10.64 7.33
C LYS A 12 -1.79 -11.27 8.66
N TRP A 13 -1.79 -12.58 8.68
CA TRP A 13 -1.31 -13.36 9.82
C TRP A 13 0.16 -13.65 9.62
N VAL A 14 1.00 -13.28 10.57
CA VAL A 14 2.45 -13.51 10.46
C VAL A 14 2.74 -14.98 10.75
N LYS A 15 3.18 -15.70 9.73
CA LYS A 15 3.43 -17.14 9.76
C LYS A 15 4.92 -17.44 9.85
N PRO A 16 5.32 -18.66 10.22
CA PRO A 16 6.75 -19.02 10.30
C PRO A 16 7.54 -18.71 9.03
N GLU A 17 6.95 -18.93 7.86
CA GLU A 17 7.61 -18.66 6.57
C GLU A 17 7.84 -17.18 6.29
N ASP A 18 7.21 -16.30 7.05
CA ASP A 18 7.33 -14.85 6.86
C ASP A 18 8.44 -14.23 7.70
N LEU A 19 9.13 -15.04 8.51
CA LEU A 19 10.08 -14.54 9.51
C LEU A 19 11.49 -14.47 8.96
N ASN A 20 12.27 -13.55 9.54
CA ASN A 20 13.71 -13.52 9.40
C ASN A 20 14.37 -14.43 10.46
N PRO A 21 15.72 -14.63 10.41
CA PRO A 21 16.40 -15.47 11.40
C PRO A 21 16.26 -15.00 12.86
N ASN A 22 15.90 -13.72 13.07
CA ASN A 22 15.71 -13.18 14.42
C ASN A 22 14.32 -13.49 14.98
N GLY A 23 13.47 -14.17 14.23
CA GLY A 23 12.12 -14.52 14.67
C GLY A 23 11.11 -13.39 14.56
N THR A 24 11.41 -12.35 13.77
CA THR A 24 10.48 -11.26 13.51
C THR A 24 10.11 -11.23 12.02
N LEU A 25 9.03 -10.53 11.69
CA LEU A 25 8.56 -10.41 10.31
C LEU A 25 9.69 -9.87 9.42
N PHE A 26 9.99 -10.61 8.36
CA PHE A 26 11.00 -10.21 7.41
C PHE A 26 10.54 -8.97 6.64
N GLY A 27 11.43 -7.95 6.59
CA GLY A 27 11.10 -6.70 5.91
C GLY A 27 10.69 -6.90 4.45
N GLY A 28 11.36 -7.80 3.75
CA GLY A 28 11.02 -8.11 2.35
C GLY A 28 9.64 -8.72 2.19
N SER A 29 9.20 -9.56 3.13
CA SER A 29 7.85 -10.11 3.13
C SER A 29 6.82 -8.99 3.29
N LEU A 30 7.05 -8.09 4.22
CA LEU A 30 6.16 -6.97 4.47
C LEU A 30 6.09 -6.03 3.27
N LEU A 31 7.22 -5.71 2.66
CA LEU A 31 7.26 -4.83 1.49
C LEU A 31 6.54 -5.46 0.29
N ARG A 32 6.66 -6.77 0.12
CA ARG A 32 5.91 -7.49 -0.91
C ARG A 32 4.41 -7.33 -0.70
N TRP A 33 3.92 -7.54 0.52
CA TRP A 33 2.50 -7.38 0.83
C TRP A 33 2.03 -5.95 0.57
N ILE A 34 2.85 -4.97 0.94
CA ILE A 34 2.53 -3.55 0.72
C ILE A 34 2.45 -3.24 -0.77
N ASP A 35 3.41 -3.69 -1.55
CA ASP A 35 3.43 -3.43 -2.99
C ASP A 35 2.24 -4.06 -3.69
N GLU A 36 1.89 -5.30 -3.33
CA GLU A 36 0.72 -5.97 -3.86
C GLU A 36 -0.57 -5.22 -3.49
N GLU A 37 -0.72 -4.86 -2.22
CA GLU A 37 -1.91 -4.14 -1.75
C GLU A 37 -2.03 -2.78 -2.41
N ALA A 38 -0.92 -2.07 -2.54
CA ALA A 38 -0.88 -0.77 -3.20
C ALA A 38 -1.28 -0.90 -4.67
N ALA A 39 -0.78 -1.91 -5.37
CA ALA A 39 -1.15 -2.15 -6.76
C ALA A 39 -2.65 -2.43 -6.90
N VAL A 40 -3.22 -3.26 -6.03
CA VAL A 40 -4.66 -3.55 -6.04
C VAL A 40 -5.46 -2.27 -5.81
N TYR A 41 -5.04 -1.46 -4.85
CA TYR A 41 -5.69 -0.17 -4.58
C TYR A 41 -5.65 0.74 -5.81
N VAL A 42 -4.50 0.83 -6.48
CA VAL A 42 -4.36 1.69 -7.67
C VAL A 42 -5.22 1.18 -8.82
N ILE A 43 -5.25 -0.11 -9.04
CA ILE A 43 -6.11 -0.72 -10.07
C ILE A 43 -7.57 -0.36 -9.79
N ASP A 44 -7.99 -0.46 -8.54
CA ASP A 44 -9.33 -0.07 -8.12
C ASP A 44 -9.61 1.40 -8.40
N GLN A 45 -8.69 2.28 -8.03
CA GLN A 45 -8.88 3.72 -8.20
C GLN A 45 -8.86 4.15 -9.66
N LEU A 46 -8.00 3.58 -10.48
CA LEU A 46 -7.79 4.01 -11.86
C LEU A 46 -8.58 3.20 -12.89
N GLY A 47 -9.07 2.02 -12.52
CA GLY A 47 -9.80 1.15 -13.44
C GLY A 47 -8.93 0.56 -14.54
N ASN A 48 -7.62 0.45 -14.32
CA ASN A 48 -6.66 -0.09 -15.29
C ASN A 48 -5.68 -1.00 -14.57
N SER A 49 -5.49 -2.21 -15.08
CA SER A 49 -4.57 -3.18 -14.49
C SER A 49 -3.11 -2.97 -14.88
N ARG A 50 -2.86 -2.09 -15.87
CA ARG A 50 -1.49 -1.79 -16.31
C ARG A 50 -0.93 -0.64 -15.49
N VAL A 51 -0.54 -0.95 -14.26
CA VAL A 51 0.08 0.04 -13.36
C VAL A 51 1.41 -0.50 -12.90
N VAL A 52 2.37 0.38 -12.70
CA VAL A 52 3.71 0.01 -12.23
C VAL A 52 4.11 0.87 -11.05
N THR A 53 4.76 0.27 -10.08
CA THR A 53 5.39 0.98 -8.97
C THR A 53 6.59 1.73 -9.51
N LYS A 54 6.63 3.03 -9.32
CA LYS A 54 7.73 3.86 -9.79
C LYS A 54 8.66 4.30 -8.68
N TYR A 55 8.13 4.56 -7.49
CA TYR A 55 8.89 5.20 -6.43
C TYR A 55 8.28 4.88 -5.07
N MET A 56 9.14 4.64 -4.11
CA MET A 56 8.77 4.60 -2.69
C MET A 56 9.69 5.55 -1.95
N SER A 57 9.12 6.40 -1.11
CA SER A 57 9.89 7.28 -0.25
C SER A 57 10.54 6.47 0.88
N GLU A 58 11.17 7.15 1.79
CA GLU A 58 11.77 6.54 2.97
C GLU A 58 10.77 5.60 3.66
N ILE A 59 11.24 4.39 3.92
CA ILE A 59 10.44 3.36 4.60
C ILE A 59 10.84 3.36 6.07
N ASN A 60 9.88 3.67 6.93
CA ASN A 60 10.12 3.75 8.37
C ASN A 60 9.62 2.48 9.05
N PHE A 61 10.54 1.61 9.46
CA PHE A 61 10.23 0.43 10.26
C PHE A 61 10.17 0.87 11.72
N VAL A 62 8.96 1.06 12.24
CA VAL A 62 8.73 1.64 13.57
C VAL A 62 8.86 0.59 14.66
N SER A 63 8.32 -0.60 14.42
CA SER A 63 8.39 -1.71 15.37
C SER A 63 8.34 -3.04 14.63
N SER A 64 8.73 -4.11 15.33
CA SER A 64 8.72 -5.46 14.77
C SER A 64 7.38 -6.13 14.99
N ALA A 65 7.02 -7.02 14.05
CA ALA A 65 5.95 -7.98 14.26
C ALA A 65 6.56 -9.37 14.47
N ARG A 66 5.85 -10.22 15.21
CA ARG A 66 6.30 -11.55 15.58
C ARG A 66 5.37 -12.61 15.03
N GLN A 67 5.83 -13.86 15.03
CA GLN A 67 4.98 -14.98 14.64
C GLN A 67 3.68 -14.96 15.44
N GLY A 68 2.58 -15.14 14.74
CA GLY A 68 1.24 -15.17 15.35
C GLY A 68 0.57 -13.81 15.43
N ASP A 69 1.30 -12.72 15.23
CA ASP A 69 0.69 -11.40 15.18
C ASP A 69 -0.20 -11.28 13.94
N ILE A 70 -1.27 -10.51 14.07
CA ILE A 70 -2.12 -10.13 12.96
C ILE A 70 -1.85 -8.65 12.68
N ILE A 71 -1.47 -8.36 11.45
CA ILE A 71 -1.19 -6.98 11.04
C ILE A 71 -2.23 -6.53 10.02
N GLU A 72 -2.45 -5.23 9.93
CA GLU A 72 -3.33 -4.65 8.93
C GLU A 72 -2.63 -3.55 8.17
N LEU A 73 -2.93 -3.51 6.87
CA LEU A 73 -2.33 -2.58 5.92
C LEU A 73 -3.37 -1.56 5.49
N GLY A 74 -3.01 -0.28 5.61
CA GLY A 74 -3.83 0.83 5.15
C GLY A 74 -3.14 1.55 4.01
N ILE A 75 -3.87 1.77 2.94
CA ILE A 75 -3.41 2.50 1.76
C ILE A 75 -4.42 3.60 1.47
N SER A 76 -3.93 4.80 1.18
CA SER A 76 -4.79 5.90 0.77
C SER A 76 -4.07 6.80 -0.23
N ALA A 77 -4.78 7.18 -1.29
CA ALA A 77 -4.27 8.15 -2.25
C ALA A 77 -4.17 9.53 -1.61
N THR A 78 -3.06 10.20 -1.86
CA THR A 78 -2.82 11.56 -1.37
C THR A 78 -2.73 12.57 -2.50
N GLN A 79 -2.42 12.13 -3.73
CA GLN A 79 -2.27 13.02 -4.87
C GLN A 79 -2.52 12.28 -6.16
N PHE A 80 -3.23 12.92 -7.08
CA PHE A 80 -3.45 12.42 -8.44
C PHE A 80 -2.70 13.32 -9.42
N GLY A 81 -1.67 12.77 -10.09
CA GLY A 81 -1.01 13.43 -11.21
C GLY A 81 -1.75 13.15 -12.51
N ARG A 82 -1.17 13.51 -13.64
CA ARG A 82 -1.78 13.24 -14.95
C ARG A 82 -1.73 11.74 -15.28
N THR A 83 -0.58 11.13 -15.10
CA THR A 83 -0.36 9.70 -15.36
C THR A 83 -0.08 8.92 -14.08
N SER A 84 0.14 9.60 -12.96
CA SER A 84 0.58 9.01 -11.71
C SER A 84 -0.47 9.14 -10.62
N ILE A 85 -0.30 8.32 -9.58
CA ILE A 85 -1.05 8.42 -8.34
C ILE A 85 -0.06 8.20 -7.19
N THR A 86 -0.15 9.04 -6.18
CA THR A 86 0.69 8.96 -4.98
C THR A 86 -0.15 8.46 -3.82
N LEU A 87 0.38 7.47 -3.11
CA LEU A 87 -0.29 6.83 -1.99
C LEU A 87 0.50 7.02 -0.72
N ARG A 88 -0.19 6.90 0.41
CA ARG A 88 0.42 6.76 1.73
C ARG A 88 0.08 5.40 2.28
N CYS A 89 1.02 4.78 2.99
CA CYS A 89 0.83 3.46 3.57
C CYS A 89 1.12 3.48 5.07
N GLU A 90 0.27 2.81 5.83
CA GLU A 90 0.50 2.50 7.23
C GLU A 90 0.26 1.02 7.47
N VAL A 91 1.13 0.41 8.28
CA VAL A 91 0.96 -0.95 8.75
C VAL A 91 0.97 -0.93 10.26
N ARG A 92 0.00 -1.61 10.88
CA ARG A 92 -0.09 -1.68 12.34
C ARG A 92 -0.58 -3.04 12.81
N ASN A 93 -0.31 -3.33 14.07
CA ASN A 93 -0.82 -4.52 14.73
C ASN A 93 -2.33 -4.35 14.95
N VAL A 94 -3.10 -5.36 14.58
CA VAL A 94 -4.58 -5.32 14.70
C VAL A 94 -5.01 -5.21 16.16
N VAL A 95 -4.34 -5.95 17.06
CA VAL A 95 -4.76 -6.03 18.46
C VAL A 95 -4.31 -4.82 19.26
N THR A 96 -3.05 -4.42 19.11
CA THR A 96 -2.47 -3.34 19.92
C THR A 96 -2.59 -1.97 19.28
N HIS A 97 -2.87 -1.92 17.99
CA HIS A 97 -2.84 -0.72 17.14
C HIS A 97 -1.45 -0.06 17.06
N LYS A 98 -0.42 -0.77 17.50
CA LYS A 98 0.94 -0.26 17.44
C LYS A 98 1.42 -0.20 16.00
N SER A 99 1.99 0.94 15.61
CA SER A 99 2.55 1.12 14.27
C SER A 99 3.74 0.21 14.04
N ILE A 100 3.78 -0.43 12.89
CA ILE A 100 4.88 -1.31 12.48
C ILE A 100 5.71 -0.65 11.39
N LEU A 101 5.04 -0.02 10.41
CA LEU A 101 5.71 0.60 9.28
C LEU A 101 4.88 1.74 8.73
N THR A 102 5.57 2.78 8.25
CA THR A 102 4.92 3.84 7.47
C THR A 102 5.75 4.16 6.23
N ILE A 103 5.06 4.49 5.15
CA ILE A 103 5.66 5.01 3.91
C ILE A 103 4.82 6.20 3.50
N ASP A 104 5.41 7.38 3.44
CA ASP A 104 4.66 8.60 3.14
C ASP A 104 4.25 8.71 1.68
N LYS A 105 5.08 8.18 0.77
CA LYS A 105 4.81 8.27 -0.67
C LYS A 105 5.16 6.98 -1.36
N ILE A 106 4.16 6.40 -2.01
CA ILE A 106 4.34 5.32 -2.98
C ILE A 106 3.72 5.84 -4.27
N VAL A 107 4.52 5.94 -5.33
CA VAL A 107 4.04 6.48 -6.61
C VAL A 107 3.89 5.35 -7.61
N PHE A 108 2.68 5.23 -8.16
CA PHE A 108 2.38 4.36 -9.28
C PHE A 108 2.17 5.17 -10.54
N VAL A 109 2.47 4.59 -11.67
CA VAL A 109 2.21 5.18 -12.98
C VAL A 109 1.25 4.30 -13.75
N ASN A 110 0.22 4.95 -14.30
CA ASN A 110 -0.76 4.33 -15.18
C ASN A 110 -0.14 4.15 -16.56
N MET A 111 -0.20 2.92 -17.09
CA MET A 111 0.46 2.58 -18.36
C MET A 111 -0.57 2.24 -19.42
N GLY A 112 -0.27 2.64 -20.64
CA GLY A 112 -1.04 2.25 -21.81
C GLY A 112 -0.61 0.90 -22.39
N PRO A 113 -1.31 0.41 -23.41
CA PRO A 113 -0.99 -0.87 -24.04
C PRO A 113 0.32 -0.89 -24.80
N ASP A 114 0.91 0.29 -25.03
CA ASP A 114 2.20 0.47 -25.67
C ASP A 114 3.38 0.55 -24.66
N ASP A 115 3.10 0.28 -23.38
CA ASP A 115 4.05 0.40 -22.27
C ASP A 115 4.57 1.82 -22.05
N LEU A 116 3.78 2.82 -22.43
CA LEU A 116 4.06 4.22 -22.15
C LEU A 116 3.08 4.76 -21.13
N PRO A 117 3.49 5.76 -20.32
CA PRO A 117 2.57 6.40 -19.39
C PRO A 117 1.32 6.93 -20.09
N LEU A 118 0.17 6.71 -19.47
CA LEU A 118 -1.13 7.10 -20.01
C LEU A 118 -1.90 7.89 -18.98
N ALA A 119 -2.50 9.00 -19.41
CA ALA A 119 -3.35 9.79 -18.52
C ALA A 119 -4.52 8.94 -18.01
N HIS A 120 -4.77 8.98 -16.70
CA HIS A 120 -5.84 8.18 -16.09
C HIS A 120 -7.15 8.93 -15.94
N GLY A 121 -7.13 10.25 -16.05
CA GLY A 121 -8.33 11.07 -15.97
C GLY A 121 -8.99 11.14 -14.60
N ARG A 122 -8.32 10.73 -13.56
CA ARG A 122 -8.85 10.73 -12.19
C ARG A 122 -8.27 11.89 -11.40
N SER A 123 -9.07 12.48 -10.52
CA SER A 123 -8.67 13.63 -9.71
C SER A 123 -9.02 13.48 -8.24
N GLU A 124 -9.80 12.45 -7.87
CA GLU A 124 -10.22 12.24 -6.49
C GLU A 124 -10.39 10.74 -6.21
N ILE A 125 -10.37 10.41 -4.92
CA ILE A 125 -10.53 9.05 -4.46
C ILE A 125 -11.93 8.53 -4.81
N ASN A 126 -11.98 7.32 -5.35
CA ASN A 126 -13.22 6.57 -5.52
C ASN A 126 -13.58 5.93 -4.18
N ALA A 127 -14.41 6.61 -3.40
CA ALA A 127 -14.77 6.18 -2.04
C ALA A 127 -15.68 4.96 -2.03
N GLY A 128 -16.27 4.58 -3.16
CA GLY A 128 -17.14 3.40 -3.28
C GLY A 128 -16.39 2.08 -3.26
N GLY A 129 -15.06 2.12 -3.24
CA GLY A 129 -14.23 0.93 -3.30
C GLY A 129 -14.09 0.40 -4.72
N MET A 130 -13.89 -0.92 -4.86
CA MET A 130 -13.70 -1.53 -6.17
C MET A 130 -14.86 -1.21 -7.10
N PRO A 131 -14.60 -0.74 -8.31
CA PRO A 131 -15.65 -0.66 -9.32
C PRO A 131 -16.23 -2.05 -9.54
N ALA A 132 -17.50 -2.10 -9.60
CA ALA A 132 -18.19 -3.36 -9.84
C ALA A 132 -17.72 -3.98 -11.16
#